data_0dca2a0cb6985fd63a7f4d76526235ad
#
_entry.id   0dca2a0cb6985fd63a7f4d76526235ad
#
_cell.length_a   1.000
_cell.length_b   1.000
_cell.length_c   1.000
_cell.angle_alpha   90.00
_cell.angle_beta   90.00
_cell.angle_gamma   90.00
#
_symmetry.space_group_name_H-M   'P 1'
#
loop_
_entity.id
_entity.type
_entity.pdbx_description
1 polymer ?
#
loop_
_entity_poly.entity_id
_entity_poly.type
_entity_poly.pdbx_seq_one_letter_code
_entity_poly.pdbx_strand_id
1 'polypeptide(L)'
;LDIDLPGMNGIELGKRLRAKGSKAEFLYITSYPEYAADSYLVDAYQYILKENIAQRLPPILDKLIDIKIRQKNDYRIIGIKGGKKKLFYSDIIYIQKISKGGKYIEYVTAEDTYHERIPMRQLLEELGSKRFILLDRGHVVNAQYIEKMEGNVVYLITGESFAVSRVQVANARRQITAYLEEE
;
A
#
# COMPACT_ATOMS: atom_id res chain seq x y z
N LEU A 1 18.69 13.55 7.23
CA LEU A 1 18.89 14.30 8.46
C LEU A 1 20.28 14.02 9.01
N ASP A 2 20.94 15.03 9.56
CA ASP A 2 22.12 14.86 10.41
C ASP A 2 21.68 14.91 11.89
N ILE A 3 22.49 14.33 12.77
CA ILE A 3 22.28 14.43 14.24
C ILE A 3 22.74 15.80 14.73
N ASP A 4 23.87 16.29 14.24
CA ASP A 4 24.43 17.58 14.63
C ASP A 4 23.84 18.70 13.77
N LEU A 5 22.73 19.27 14.23
CA LEU A 5 22.05 20.39 13.59
C LEU A 5 22.16 21.64 14.45
N PRO A 6 22.27 22.83 13.84
CA PRO A 6 22.26 24.08 14.60
C PRO A 6 21.02 24.23 15.47
N GLY A 7 21.22 24.31 16.80
CA GLY A 7 20.14 24.60 17.74
C GLY A 7 19.28 23.43 18.20
N MET A 8 19.40 22.24 17.58
CA MET A 8 18.72 21.03 18.09
C MET A 8 19.40 19.74 17.59
N ASN A 9 19.15 18.65 18.28
CA ASN A 9 19.56 17.31 17.84
C ASN A 9 18.62 16.80 16.75
N GLY A 10 19.17 16.11 15.73
CA GLY A 10 18.40 15.55 14.60
C GLY A 10 17.35 14.51 15.02
N ILE A 11 17.56 13.76 16.10
CA ILE A 11 16.54 12.85 16.66
C ILE A 11 15.35 13.65 17.20
N GLU A 12 15.62 14.75 17.91
CA GLU A 12 14.57 15.63 18.42
C GLU A 12 13.76 16.24 17.26
N LEU A 13 14.42 16.64 16.17
CA LEU A 13 13.73 17.07 14.95
C LEU A 13 12.83 15.98 14.39
N GLY A 14 13.32 14.74 14.32
CA GLY A 14 12.55 13.59 13.89
C GLY A 14 11.28 13.37 14.75
N LYS A 15 11.42 13.42 16.08
CA LYS A 15 10.28 13.32 17.02
C LYS A 15 9.23 14.41 16.76
N ARG A 16 9.66 15.65 16.57
CA ARG A 16 8.75 16.77 16.27
C ARG A 16 8.03 16.60 14.93
N LEU A 17 8.72 16.09 13.91
CA LEU A 17 8.11 15.81 12.61
C LEU A 17 7.08 14.68 12.71
N ARG A 18 7.38 13.59 13.44
CA ARG A 18 6.41 12.50 13.69
C ARG A 18 5.20 13.00 14.47
N ALA A 19 5.41 13.80 15.53
CA ALA A 19 4.32 14.40 16.29
C ALA A 19 3.39 15.31 15.45
N LYS A 20 3.91 15.88 14.35
CA LYS A 20 3.11 16.64 13.37
C LYS A 20 2.48 15.75 12.28
N GLY A 21 2.56 14.44 12.40
CA GLY A 21 1.98 13.49 11.46
C GLY A 21 2.79 13.27 10.17
N SER A 22 4.09 13.63 10.14
CA SER A 22 4.93 13.38 8.98
C SER A 22 5.10 11.88 8.74
N LYS A 23 4.77 11.44 7.52
CA LYS A 23 5.00 10.07 6.99
C LYS A 23 6.25 10.00 6.11
N ALA A 24 7.13 10.99 6.15
CA ALA A 24 8.37 10.99 5.37
C ALA A 24 9.32 9.89 5.87
N GLU A 25 10.00 9.22 4.95
CA GLU A 25 11.07 8.30 5.29
C GLU A 25 12.28 9.08 5.81
N PHE A 26 12.74 8.77 7.02
CA PHE A 26 13.90 9.43 7.61
C PHE A 26 15.16 8.61 7.37
N LEU A 27 16.13 9.22 6.73
CA LEU A 27 17.49 8.71 6.59
C LEU A 27 18.40 9.59 7.44
N TYR A 28 19.01 9.01 8.46
CA TYR A 28 20.04 9.69 9.24
C TYR A 28 21.40 9.44 8.60
N ILE A 29 22.16 10.51 8.36
CA ILE A 29 23.51 10.48 7.82
C ILE A 29 24.37 11.33 8.73
N THR A 30 25.24 10.70 9.51
CA THR A 30 25.94 11.38 10.59
C THR A 30 27.28 10.72 10.91
N SER A 31 28.12 11.41 11.66
CA SER A 31 29.38 10.88 12.20
C SER A 31 29.24 10.24 13.59
N TYR A 32 28.05 10.26 14.21
CA TYR A 32 27.80 9.86 15.58
C TYR A 32 27.11 8.50 15.67
N PRO A 33 27.83 7.38 15.89
CA PRO A 33 27.24 6.04 15.95
C PRO A 33 26.35 5.79 17.16
N GLU A 34 26.55 6.53 18.27
CA GLU A 34 25.87 6.35 19.54
C GLU A 34 24.35 6.63 19.47
N TYR A 35 23.88 7.43 18.52
CA TYR A 35 22.46 7.73 18.33
C TYR A 35 21.71 6.72 17.45
N ALA A 36 22.38 5.66 17.00
CA ALA A 36 21.73 4.66 16.11
C ALA A 36 20.50 4.03 16.78
N ALA A 37 20.58 3.72 18.08
CA ALA A 37 19.45 3.18 18.83
C ALA A 37 18.28 4.18 18.94
N ASP A 38 18.57 5.47 19.11
CA ASP A 38 17.54 6.49 19.22
C ASP A 38 16.78 6.74 17.90
N SER A 39 17.39 6.41 16.78
CA SER A 39 16.74 6.53 15.47
C SER A 39 15.50 5.63 15.31
N TYR A 40 15.41 4.52 16.05
CA TYR A 40 14.23 3.66 16.08
C TYR A 40 13.02 4.33 16.74
N LEU A 41 13.24 5.28 17.67
CA LEU A 41 12.17 6.02 18.35
C LEU A 41 11.40 6.97 17.42
N VAL A 42 11.93 7.21 16.23
CA VAL A 42 11.34 8.09 15.21
C VAL A 42 10.99 7.33 13.91
N ASP A 43 10.98 6.01 13.98
CA ASP A 43 10.78 5.14 12.82
C ASP A 43 11.68 5.54 11.65
N ALA A 44 13.00 5.65 11.93
CA ALA A 44 13.97 5.96 10.89
C ALA A 44 14.10 4.78 9.93
N TYR A 45 13.97 5.04 8.63
CA TYR A 45 14.15 4.02 7.59
C TYR A 45 15.57 3.45 7.59
N GLN A 46 16.57 4.31 7.76
CA GLN A 46 17.97 3.89 7.85
C GLN A 46 18.82 4.89 8.64
N TYR A 47 19.89 4.34 9.23
CA TYR A 47 20.95 5.10 9.89
C TYR A 47 22.30 4.79 9.22
N ILE A 48 22.98 5.80 8.70
CA ILE A 48 24.20 5.66 7.90
C ILE A 48 25.29 6.54 8.51
N LEU A 49 26.43 5.93 8.82
CA LEU A 49 27.60 6.70 9.20
C LEU A 49 28.21 7.37 7.97
N LYS A 50 28.67 8.62 8.09
CA LYS A 50 29.24 9.40 6.98
C LYS A 50 30.41 8.68 6.28
N GLU A 51 31.18 7.89 7.00
CA GLU A 51 32.27 7.07 6.45
C GLU A 51 31.78 5.97 5.48
N ASN A 52 30.53 5.53 5.64
CA ASN A 52 29.93 4.45 4.83
C ASN A 52 28.94 4.97 3.77
N ILE A 53 28.82 6.29 3.59
CA ILE A 53 27.79 6.90 2.73
C ILE A 53 27.88 6.44 1.29
N ALA A 54 29.11 6.35 0.74
CA ALA A 54 29.33 5.99 -0.65
C ALA A 54 28.87 4.54 -0.97
N GLN A 55 28.96 3.64 -0.01
CA GLN A 55 28.58 2.24 -0.19
C GLN A 55 27.11 1.99 0.15
N ARG A 56 26.59 2.64 1.21
CA ARG A 56 25.26 2.31 1.76
C ARG A 56 24.14 3.18 1.20
N LEU A 57 24.39 4.44 0.87
CA LEU A 57 23.32 5.34 0.41
C LEU A 57 22.73 4.95 -0.94
N PRO A 58 23.52 4.63 -2.01
CA PRO A 58 22.94 4.33 -3.31
C PRO A 58 21.94 3.18 -3.29
N PRO A 59 22.24 1.98 -2.77
CA PRO A 59 21.26 0.88 -2.77
C PRO A 59 20.02 1.16 -1.91
N ILE A 60 20.15 1.98 -0.86
CA ILE A 60 19.01 2.40 -0.04
C ILE A 60 18.11 3.35 -0.83
N LEU A 61 18.68 4.32 -1.55
CA LEU A 61 17.92 5.23 -2.41
C LEU A 61 17.23 4.48 -3.55
N ASP A 62 17.92 3.56 -4.22
CA ASP A 62 17.34 2.74 -5.28
C ASP A 62 16.11 1.97 -4.77
N LYS A 63 16.23 1.36 -3.59
CA LYS A 63 15.11 0.65 -2.95
C LYS A 63 13.95 1.59 -2.59
N LEU A 64 14.23 2.78 -2.04
CA LEU A 64 13.21 3.79 -1.74
C LEU A 64 12.52 4.32 -3.00
N ILE A 65 13.30 4.59 -4.05
CA ILE A 65 12.79 5.04 -5.35
C ILE A 65 11.88 3.98 -5.94
N ASP A 66 12.29 2.71 -5.93
CA ASP A 66 11.47 1.60 -6.42
C ASP A 66 10.15 1.48 -5.65
N ILE A 67 10.19 1.57 -4.32
CA ILE A 67 8.97 1.56 -3.48
C ILE A 67 8.06 2.74 -3.85
N LYS A 68 8.61 3.96 -3.94
CA LYS A 68 7.84 5.17 -4.24
C LYS A 68 7.33 5.21 -5.69
N ILE A 69 8.10 4.70 -6.65
CA ILE A 69 7.66 4.58 -8.05
C ILE A 69 6.53 3.56 -8.15
N ARG A 70 6.65 2.40 -7.50
CA ARG A 70 5.57 1.40 -7.45
C ARG A 70 4.31 1.99 -6.83
N GLN A 71 4.43 2.72 -5.71
CA GLN A 71 3.30 3.43 -5.10
C GLN A 71 2.74 4.54 -6.00
N LYS A 72 3.59 5.24 -6.75
CA LYS A 72 3.18 6.36 -7.63
C LYS A 72 2.50 5.89 -8.92
N ASN A 73 2.81 4.67 -9.40
CA ASN A 73 2.18 4.05 -10.57
C ASN A 73 0.99 3.16 -10.21
N ASP A 74 0.62 3.12 -8.95
CA ASP A 74 -0.44 2.27 -8.40
C ASP A 74 -1.80 2.94 -8.60
N TYR A 75 -2.12 3.30 -9.84
CA TYR A 75 -3.40 3.90 -10.21
C TYR A 75 -3.86 3.42 -11.60
N ARG A 76 -5.15 3.54 -11.82
CA ARG A 76 -5.81 3.32 -13.11
C ARG A 76 -6.43 4.61 -13.61
N ILE A 77 -6.40 4.83 -14.93
CA ILE A 77 -7.14 5.92 -15.56
C ILE A 77 -8.46 5.35 -16.06
N ILE A 78 -9.57 5.79 -15.50
CA ILE A 78 -10.92 5.39 -15.86
C ILE A 78 -11.68 6.52 -16.54
N GLY A 79 -12.61 6.16 -17.43
CA GLY A 79 -13.55 7.12 -18.02
C GLY A 79 -14.66 7.46 -17.03
N ILE A 80 -14.96 8.76 -16.88
CA ILE A 80 -16.10 9.26 -16.10
C ILE A 80 -16.95 10.18 -16.98
N LYS A 81 -18.18 10.49 -16.53
CA LYS A 81 -19.01 11.48 -17.24
C LYS A 81 -18.29 12.84 -17.27
N GLY A 82 -17.92 13.27 -18.48
CA GLY A 82 -17.22 14.55 -18.67
C GLY A 82 -15.71 14.49 -18.73
N GLY A 83 -15.08 13.29 -18.67
CA GLY A 83 -13.62 13.22 -18.76
C GLY A 83 -12.98 11.89 -18.34
N LYS A 84 -11.80 12.02 -17.78
CA LYS A 84 -11.02 10.89 -17.21
C LYS A 84 -10.65 11.18 -15.77
N LYS A 85 -10.65 10.15 -14.93
CA LYS A 85 -10.23 10.22 -13.53
C LYS A 85 -9.06 9.27 -13.29
N LYS A 86 -8.10 9.72 -12.52
CA LYS A 86 -7.05 8.88 -11.94
C LYS A 86 -7.61 8.25 -10.67
N LEU A 87 -7.74 6.91 -10.66
CA LEU A 87 -8.21 6.14 -9.53
C LEU A 87 -7.01 5.41 -8.93
N PHE A 88 -6.59 5.81 -7.74
CA PHE A 88 -5.49 5.14 -7.04
C PHE A 88 -5.95 3.79 -6.49
N TYR A 89 -5.09 2.79 -6.58
CA TYR A 89 -5.41 1.45 -6.08
C TYR A 89 -5.58 1.42 -4.55
N SER A 90 -4.91 2.32 -3.83
CA SER A 90 -5.10 2.52 -2.39
C SER A 90 -6.51 2.98 -2.02
N ASP A 91 -7.22 3.67 -2.91
CA ASP A 91 -8.55 4.21 -2.64
C ASP A 91 -9.64 3.19 -2.91
N ILE A 92 -9.33 2.11 -3.66
CA ILE A 92 -10.29 1.06 -4.00
C ILE A 92 -10.41 0.10 -2.82
N ILE A 93 -11.61 -0.01 -2.25
CA ILE A 93 -11.93 -0.94 -1.18
C ILE A 93 -12.14 -2.34 -1.76
N TYR A 94 -13.05 -2.43 -2.74
CA TYR A 94 -13.29 -3.66 -3.49
C TYR A 94 -13.78 -3.36 -4.91
N ILE A 95 -13.78 -4.38 -5.74
CA ILE A 95 -14.23 -4.34 -7.13
C ILE A 95 -15.25 -5.44 -7.33
N GLN A 96 -16.38 -5.10 -7.97
CA GLN A 96 -17.43 -6.07 -8.25
C GLN A 96 -17.97 -6.00 -9.67
N LYS A 97 -18.54 -7.12 -10.14
CA LYS A 97 -19.30 -7.15 -11.39
C LYS A 97 -20.70 -6.64 -11.17
N ILE A 98 -21.16 -5.73 -12.05
CA ILE A 98 -22.50 -5.15 -11.98
C ILE A 98 -23.44 -5.64 -13.10
N SER A 99 -22.99 -6.49 -14.01
CA SER A 99 -23.83 -7.00 -15.08
C SER A 99 -23.74 -8.51 -15.26
N LYS A 100 -24.86 -9.15 -15.59
CA LYS A 100 -24.92 -10.60 -15.89
C LYS A 100 -24.00 -11.01 -17.07
N GLY A 101 -23.65 -10.09 -17.98
CA GLY A 101 -22.74 -10.32 -19.11
C GLY A 101 -21.25 -10.16 -18.76
N GLY A 102 -20.91 -9.78 -17.52
CA GLY A 102 -19.54 -9.74 -17.01
C GLY A 102 -18.60 -8.72 -17.67
N LYS A 103 -19.14 -7.78 -18.45
CA LYS A 103 -18.35 -6.76 -19.17
C LYS A 103 -18.22 -5.42 -18.41
N TYR A 104 -18.99 -5.22 -17.34
CA TYR A 104 -18.95 -4.02 -16.53
C TYR A 104 -18.56 -4.37 -15.12
N ILE A 105 -17.65 -3.61 -14.61
CA ILE A 105 -17.19 -3.66 -13.22
C ILE A 105 -17.42 -2.33 -12.54
N GLU A 106 -17.51 -2.38 -11.24
CA GLU A 106 -17.63 -1.25 -10.35
C GLU A 106 -16.45 -1.26 -9.38
N TYR A 107 -15.78 -0.13 -9.25
CA TYR A 107 -14.79 0.15 -8.23
C TYR A 107 -15.47 0.88 -7.09
N VAL A 108 -15.42 0.34 -5.89
CA VAL A 108 -15.98 0.95 -4.69
C VAL A 108 -14.87 1.59 -3.89
N THR A 109 -15.02 2.87 -3.58
CA THR A 109 -14.12 3.65 -2.74
C THR A 109 -14.88 4.21 -1.54
N ALA A 110 -14.18 4.84 -0.59
CA ALA A 110 -14.82 5.49 0.56
C ALA A 110 -15.68 6.70 0.18
N GLU A 111 -15.38 7.35 -0.95
CA GLU A 111 -16.05 8.59 -1.38
C GLU A 111 -17.14 8.34 -2.41
N ASP A 112 -16.91 7.43 -3.37
CA ASP A 112 -17.77 7.25 -4.55
C ASP A 112 -17.57 5.87 -5.18
N THR A 113 -18.39 5.54 -6.18
CA THR A 113 -18.26 4.35 -7.01
C THR A 113 -18.02 4.72 -8.47
N TYR A 114 -17.15 3.95 -9.14
CA TYR A 114 -16.77 4.19 -10.52
C TYR A 114 -16.98 2.93 -11.34
N HIS A 115 -17.37 3.11 -12.60
CA HIS A 115 -17.69 2.01 -13.50
C HIS A 115 -16.74 1.98 -14.69
N GLU A 116 -16.37 0.78 -15.11
CA GLU A 116 -15.57 0.59 -16.31
C GLU A 116 -16.08 -0.63 -17.10
N ARG A 117 -15.99 -0.52 -18.42
CA ARG A 117 -16.30 -1.64 -19.30
C ARG A 117 -15.07 -2.47 -19.60
N ILE A 118 -14.76 -3.40 -18.70
CA ILE A 118 -13.64 -4.32 -18.81
C ILE A 118 -14.02 -5.69 -18.22
N PRO A 119 -13.61 -6.82 -18.83
CA PRO A 119 -13.76 -8.13 -18.22
C PRO A 119 -12.90 -8.25 -16.94
N MET A 120 -13.45 -8.86 -15.89
CA MET A 120 -12.73 -9.05 -14.61
C MET A 120 -11.38 -9.75 -14.78
N ARG A 121 -11.28 -10.72 -15.68
CA ARG A 121 -10.02 -11.42 -15.95
C ARG A 121 -8.95 -10.48 -16.49
N GLN A 122 -9.29 -9.67 -17.48
CA GLN A 122 -8.38 -8.68 -18.05
C GLN A 122 -7.96 -7.65 -16.99
N LEU A 123 -8.92 -7.19 -16.17
CA LEU A 123 -8.62 -6.27 -15.08
C LEU A 123 -7.58 -6.86 -14.12
N LEU A 124 -7.75 -8.11 -13.69
CA LEU A 124 -6.81 -8.77 -12.77
C LEU A 124 -5.40 -8.92 -13.37
N GLU A 125 -5.31 -9.19 -14.67
CA GLU A 125 -4.04 -9.24 -15.39
C GLU A 125 -3.36 -7.85 -15.40
N GLU A 126 -4.14 -6.78 -15.63
CA GLU A 126 -3.64 -5.40 -15.65
C GLU A 126 -3.32 -4.85 -14.25
N LEU A 127 -4.09 -5.23 -13.23
CA LEU A 127 -3.80 -4.85 -11.84
C LEU A 127 -2.48 -5.45 -11.35
N GLY A 128 -2.15 -6.67 -11.77
CA GLY A 128 -0.85 -7.34 -11.56
C GLY A 128 -0.39 -7.38 -10.10
N SER A 129 -1.24 -7.00 -9.17
CA SER A 129 -0.89 -6.65 -7.81
C SER A 129 -1.27 -7.75 -6.83
N LYS A 130 -0.37 -8.05 -5.90
CA LYS A 130 -0.65 -8.89 -4.74
C LYS A 130 -1.72 -8.28 -3.81
N ARG A 131 -2.02 -6.98 -3.99
CA ARG A 131 -2.97 -6.22 -3.17
C ARG A 131 -4.43 -6.61 -3.41
N PHE A 132 -4.78 -7.07 -4.61
CA PHE A 132 -6.14 -7.41 -4.97
C PHE A 132 -6.38 -8.91 -4.95
N ILE A 133 -7.28 -9.37 -4.07
CA ILE A 133 -7.57 -10.77 -3.82
C ILE A 133 -8.92 -11.13 -4.42
N LEU A 134 -8.92 -12.10 -5.33
CA LEU A 134 -10.13 -12.64 -5.96
C LEU A 134 -10.87 -13.57 -4.99
N LEU A 135 -12.09 -13.23 -4.62
CA LEU A 135 -12.94 -14.03 -3.73
C LEU A 135 -13.85 -15.01 -4.47
N ASP A 136 -14.40 -14.55 -5.60
CA ASP A 136 -15.22 -15.36 -6.51
C ASP A 136 -15.17 -14.79 -7.94
N ARG A 137 -16.09 -15.26 -8.82
CA ARG A 137 -16.15 -14.81 -10.21
C ARG A 137 -16.53 -13.34 -10.40
N GLY A 138 -17.01 -12.67 -9.35
CA GLY A 138 -17.55 -11.31 -9.41
C GLY A 138 -16.97 -10.34 -8.41
N HIS A 139 -16.22 -10.82 -7.40
CA HIS A 139 -15.73 -9.96 -6.32
C HIS A 139 -14.22 -10.08 -6.14
N VAL A 140 -13.58 -8.93 -6.04
CA VAL A 140 -12.16 -8.77 -5.75
C VAL A 140 -12.03 -7.74 -4.64
N VAL A 141 -11.29 -8.04 -3.58
CA VAL A 141 -11.08 -7.11 -2.46
C VAL A 141 -9.64 -6.64 -2.43
N ASN A 142 -9.44 -5.43 -1.96
CA ASN A 142 -8.12 -4.90 -1.68
C ASN A 142 -7.68 -5.38 -0.29
N ALA A 143 -6.53 -6.04 -0.22
CA ALA A 143 -6.00 -6.66 1.00
C ALA A 143 -5.86 -5.67 2.16
N GLN A 144 -5.49 -4.41 1.88
CA GLN A 144 -5.34 -3.37 2.91
C GLN A 144 -6.63 -3.04 3.66
N TYR A 145 -7.80 -3.40 3.12
CA TYR A 145 -9.10 -3.21 3.78
C TYR A 145 -9.62 -4.49 4.45
N ILE A 146 -8.86 -5.59 4.41
CA ILE A 146 -9.27 -6.83 5.07
C ILE A 146 -8.97 -6.69 6.56
N GLU A 147 -10.03 -6.82 7.38
CA GLU A 147 -9.91 -6.92 8.83
C GLU A 147 -9.52 -8.34 9.24
N LYS A 148 -10.25 -9.34 8.70
CA LYS A 148 -10.06 -10.76 9.03
C LYS A 148 -10.71 -11.68 8.00
N MET A 149 -10.34 -12.96 8.05
CA MET A 149 -11.03 -14.05 7.36
C MET A 149 -11.43 -15.12 8.36
N GLU A 150 -12.73 -15.39 8.47
CA GLU A 150 -13.28 -16.47 9.31
C GLU A 150 -13.98 -17.52 8.43
N GLY A 151 -13.52 -18.76 8.51
CA GLY A 151 -14.04 -19.83 7.65
C GLY A 151 -13.81 -19.52 6.17
N ASN A 152 -14.90 -19.24 5.45
CA ASN A 152 -14.92 -18.83 4.06
C ASN A 152 -15.50 -17.42 3.85
N VAL A 153 -15.50 -16.60 4.88
CA VAL A 153 -15.98 -15.21 4.81
C VAL A 153 -14.83 -14.26 5.11
N VAL A 154 -14.66 -13.25 4.25
CA VAL A 154 -13.73 -12.14 4.42
C VAL A 154 -14.52 -10.95 4.94
N TYR A 155 -14.03 -10.32 6.00
CA TYR A 155 -14.57 -9.11 6.62
C TYR A 155 -13.66 -7.94 6.33
N LEU A 156 -14.25 -6.81 5.93
CA LEU A 156 -13.52 -5.58 5.67
C LEU A 156 -13.64 -4.62 6.86
N ILE A 157 -12.61 -3.80 7.07
CA ILE A 157 -12.60 -2.74 8.10
C ILE A 157 -13.69 -1.68 7.87
N THR A 158 -14.24 -1.62 6.67
CA THR A 158 -15.34 -0.73 6.26
C THR A 158 -16.73 -1.29 6.57
N GLY A 159 -16.80 -2.54 7.08
CA GLY A 159 -18.02 -3.21 7.56
C GLY A 159 -18.64 -4.20 6.59
N GLU A 160 -18.22 -4.24 5.32
CA GLU A 160 -18.71 -5.22 4.37
C GLU A 160 -18.11 -6.62 4.62
N SER A 161 -18.83 -7.64 4.17
CA SER A 161 -18.36 -9.02 4.21
C SER A 161 -18.68 -9.76 2.92
N PHE A 162 -17.76 -10.64 2.50
CA PHE A 162 -17.87 -11.39 1.25
C PHE A 162 -17.61 -12.87 1.48
N ALA A 163 -18.50 -13.72 0.96
CA ALA A 163 -18.27 -15.16 0.92
C ALA A 163 -17.24 -15.50 -0.16
N VAL A 164 -16.22 -16.25 0.21
CA VAL A 164 -15.21 -16.76 -0.73
C VAL A 164 -15.73 -18.05 -1.36
N SER A 165 -15.66 -18.14 -2.69
CA SER A 165 -16.06 -19.37 -3.39
C SER A 165 -15.16 -20.55 -3.01
N ARG A 166 -15.71 -21.77 -3.00
CA ARG A 166 -14.98 -22.99 -2.61
C ARG A 166 -13.66 -23.16 -3.35
N VAL A 167 -13.63 -22.77 -4.65
CA VAL A 167 -12.44 -22.87 -5.49
C VAL A 167 -11.36 -21.85 -5.06
N GLN A 168 -11.76 -20.71 -4.50
CA GLN A 168 -10.84 -19.63 -4.14
C GLN A 168 -10.39 -19.64 -2.67
N VAL A 169 -11.05 -20.37 -1.78
CA VAL A 169 -10.78 -20.34 -0.32
C VAL A 169 -9.29 -20.54 0.00
N ALA A 170 -8.67 -21.58 -0.57
CA ALA A 170 -7.27 -21.89 -0.28
C ALA A 170 -6.32 -20.80 -0.79
N ASN A 171 -6.58 -20.27 -1.99
CA ASN A 171 -5.78 -19.21 -2.61
C ASN A 171 -5.96 -17.87 -1.87
N ALA A 172 -7.20 -17.48 -1.58
CA ALA A 172 -7.51 -16.26 -0.85
C ALA A 172 -6.86 -16.28 0.54
N ARG A 173 -7.01 -17.38 1.28
CA ARG A 173 -6.39 -17.51 2.61
C ARG A 173 -4.88 -17.34 2.54
N ARG A 174 -4.20 -18.02 1.62
CA ARG A 174 -2.75 -17.89 1.44
C ARG A 174 -2.34 -16.45 1.14
N GLN A 175 -3.06 -15.75 0.24
CA GLN A 175 -2.75 -14.37 -0.12
C GLN A 175 -3.00 -13.40 1.03
N ILE A 176 -4.08 -13.59 1.80
CA ILE A 176 -4.41 -12.78 2.98
C ILE A 176 -3.34 -12.96 4.05
N THR A 177 -2.97 -14.22 4.38
CA THR A 177 -1.92 -14.50 5.36
C THR A 177 -0.60 -13.86 4.94
N ALA A 178 -0.18 -14.07 3.69
CA ALA A 178 1.06 -13.47 3.19
C ALA A 178 1.05 -11.93 3.25
N TYR A 179 -0.09 -11.30 2.99
CA TYR A 179 -0.21 -9.85 3.08
C TYR A 179 -0.10 -9.34 4.52
N LEU A 180 -0.75 -10.01 5.47
CA LEU A 180 -0.73 -9.64 6.89
C LEU A 180 0.60 -9.93 7.59
N GLU A 181 1.42 -10.84 7.04
CA GLU A 181 2.76 -11.15 7.55
C GLU A 181 3.85 -10.23 6.97
N GLU A 182 3.57 -9.53 5.85
CA GLU A 182 4.49 -8.57 5.22
C GLU A 182 4.38 -7.13 5.81
N GLU A 183 3.35 -6.84 6.63
CA GLU A 183 3.17 -5.56 7.37
C GLU A 183 3.82 -5.60 8.76
#